data_102ad30aeeffcc09d38bddc44d003e83
#
_entry.id   102ad30aeeffcc09d38bddc44d003e83
#
_cell.length_a   1.000
_cell.length_b   1.000
_cell.length_c   1.000
_cell.angle_alpha   90.00
_cell.angle_beta   90.00
_cell.angle_gamma   90.00
#
_symmetry.space_group_name_H-M   'P 1'
#
loop_
_entity.id
_entity.type
_entity.pdbx_description
1 polymer ?
#
loop_
_entity_poly.entity_id
_entity_poly.type
_entity_poly.pdbx_seq_one_letter_code
_entity_poly.pdbx_strand_id
1 'polypeptide(L)'
;VLDSSSSNQKPLNIGFTLGDPAGIGPEIFFKFQQNFQNNPNFNILLIDDLKAYNQVLSKIKLGQPSGFCGEHCYHSLKKADFLFRQNQIDYLVTGPVSKESLWMAGLNFSGQTELLASINQLNSDDIEMFFVLDDFRVVLATRHISINQVSDNLKKRLPRVLDNATNAMQSIFKIPKPKIAVAGLNPHAGENGIIGKEETEFMSRMLNHFSTKQIADVNGPFSADALFARAAQNYLNNRIQEYDLFVAAYHDQILPLIKGLGGFRAVNLTAGLPYLRLSVDHGTGFDIAGQNIASCEGLLACTQLILKISHREKAKFA
;
A
#
# COMPACT_ATOMS: atom_id res chain seq x y z
N VAL A 1 2.61 -38.72 -12.23
CA VAL A 1 3.85 -38.17 -12.81
C VAL A 1 3.80 -36.67 -12.53
N LEU A 2 4.44 -36.25 -11.44
CA LEU A 2 4.60 -34.86 -11.11
C LEU A 2 5.64 -34.27 -12.08
N ASP A 3 5.21 -33.35 -12.89
CA ASP A 3 6.03 -32.61 -13.85
C ASP A 3 7.07 -31.77 -13.10
N SER A 4 8.30 -32.27 -13.03
CA SER A 4 9.44 -31.64 -12.38
C SER A 4 10.12 -30.61 -13.31
N SER A 5 9.36 -29.69 -13.88
CA SER A 5 9.92 -28.48 -14.46
C SER A 5 10.09 -27.40 -13.37
N SER A 6 11.02 -27.63 -12.42
CA SER A 6 11.53 -26.57 -11.57
C SER A 6 12.29 -25.59 -12.48
N SER A 7 11.59 -24.54 -12.91
CA SER A 7 12.20 -23.43 -13.60
C SER A 7 13.36 -22.89 -12.75
N ASN A 8 14.55 -22.87 -13.30
CA ASN A 8 15.79 -22.32 -12.72
C ASN A 8 15.68 -20.77 -12.62
N GLN A 9 14.69 -20.28 -11.86
CA GLN A 9 14.44 -18.83 -11.74
C GLN A 9 15.31 -18.26 -10.63
N LYS A 10 16.08 -17.22 -10.93
CA LYS A 10 16.86 -16.51 -9.91
C LYS A 10 15.93 -15.99 -8.81
N PRO A 11 16.26 -16.18 -7.52
CA PRO A 11 15.48 -15.64 -6.42
C PRO A 11 15.37 -14.12 -6.52
N LEU A 12 14.22 -13.57 -6.08
CA LEU A 12 13.98 -12.13 -6.05
C LEU A 12 14.79 -11.49 -4.91
N ASN A 13 15.36 -10.34 -5.15
CA ASN A 13 16.02 -9.54 -4.13
C ASN A 13 14.99 -8.57 -3.53
N ILE A 14 14.51 -8.84 -2.31
CA ILE A 14 13.56 -7.97 -1.61
C ILE A 14 14.32 -7.16 -0.57
N GLY A 15 14.37 -5.83 -0.76
CA GLY A 15 14.96 -4.90 0.18
C GLY A 15 13.97 -4.57 1.31
N PHE A 16 14.43 -4.64 2.56
CA PHE A 16 13.63 -4.30 3.74
C PHE A 16 14.28 -3.14 4.50
N THR A 17 13.47 -2.14 4.89
CA THR A 17 13.87 -1.15 5.89
C THR A 17 13.23 -1.48 7.23
N LEU A 18 13.95 -1.21 8.32
CA LEU A 18 13.44 -1.42 9.69
C LEU A 18 12.32 -0.45 10.06
N GLY A 19 12.27 0.73 9.41
CA GLY A 19 11.38 1.81 9.82
C GLY A 19 11.92 2.57 11.03
N ASP A 20 11.02 3.03 11.89
CA ASP A 20 11.39 3.81 13.08
C ASP A 20 12.13 2.93 14.11
N PRO A 21 13.41 3.24 14.46
CA PRO A 21 14.18 2.45 15.40
C PRO A 21 13.59 2.34 16.81
N ALA A 22 12.77 3.31 17.22
CA ALA A 22 12.11 3.29 18.54
C ALA A 22 10.80 2.48 18.55
N GLY A 23 10.33 2.02 17.38
CA GLY A 23 9.08 1.24 17.22
C GLY A 23 9.30 -0.26 17.10
N ILE A 24 8.23 -0.96 16.70
CA ILE A 24 8.23 -2.43 16.51
C ILE A 24 8.87 -2.88 15.19
N GLY A 25 9.21 -1.96 14.28
CA GLY A 25 9.76 -2.29 12.96
C GLY A 25 10.96 -3.24 13.02
N PRO A 26 12.00 -2.96 13.82
CA PRO A 26 13.14 -3.86 13.99
C PRO A 26 12.73 -5.25 14.51
N GLU A 27 11.87 -5.29 15.51
CA GLU A 27 11.38 -6.54 16.12
C GLU A 27 10.67 -7.44 15.09
N ILE A 28 9.73 -6.87 14.34
CA ILE A 28 8.99 -7.64 13.34
C ILE A 28 9.89 -8.10 12.18
N PHE A 29 10.89 -7.27 11.80
CA PHE A 29 11.84 -7.64 10.75
C PHE A 29 12.72 -8.82 11.17
N PHE A 30 13.31 -8.79 12.36
CA PHE A 30 14.19 -9.87 12.81
C PHE A 30 13.42 -11.19 13.03
N LYS A 31 12.18 -11.14 13.53
CA LYS A 31 11.30 -12.31 13.59
C LYS A 31 11.01 -12.86 12.19
N PHE A 32 10.68 -12.00 11.23
CA PHE A 32 10.45 -12.41 9.86
C PHE A 32 11.70 -13.04 9.25
N GLN A 33 12.86 -12.40 9.40
CA GLN A 33 14.13 -12.91 8.86
C GLN A 33 14.47 -14.29 9.40
N GLN A 34 14.35 -14.55 10.71
CA GLN A 34 14.60 -15.85 11.32
C GLN A 34 13.74 -16.96 10.70
N ASN A 35 12.48 -16.67 10.38
CA ASN A 35 11.55 -17.65 9.83
C ASN A 35 11.72 -17.90 8.33
N PHE A 36 12.27 -16.94 7.57
CA PHE A 36 12.23 -16.95 6.11
C PHE A 36 13.59 -16.74 5.43
N GLN A 37 14.71 -16.68 6.16
CA GLN A 37 16.05 -16.40 5.61
C GLN A 37 16.53 -17.40 4.55
N ASN A 38 16.00 -18.62 4.54
CA ASN A 38 16.38 -19.68 3.62
C ASN A 38 15.29 -19.96 2.56
N ASN A 39 14.46 -18.98 2.22
CA ASN A 39 13.42 -19.16 1.21
C ASN A 39 14.05 -19.25 -0.19
N PRO A 40 13.74 -20.29 -0.99
CA PRO A 40 14.34 -20.45 -2.32
C PRO A 40 13.85 -19.42 -3.36
N ASN A 41 12.71 -18.78 -3.11
CA ASN A 41 12.09 -17.85 -4.07
C ASN A 41 12.58 -16.41 -3.93
N PHE A 42 13.16 -16.03 -2.78
CA PHE A 42 13.64 -14.66 -2.55
C PHE A 42 14.78 -14.59 -1.55
N ASN A 43 15.59 -13.54 -1.71
CA ASN A 43 16.62 -13.11 -0.77
C ASN A 43 16.09 -11.95 0.06
N ILE A 44 16.32 -11.98 1.38
CA ILE A 44 16.02 -10.87 2.30
C ILE A 44 17.26 -9.96 2.38
N LEU A 45 17.13 -8.73 1.94
CA LEU A 45 18.21 -7.73 1.97
C LEU A 45 17.84 -6.61 2.95
N LEU A 46 18.49 -6.58 4.11
CA LEU A 46 18.35 -5.46 5.03
C LEU A 46 19.05 -4.23 4.47
N ILE A 47 18.29 -3.15 4.27
CA ILE A 47 18.79 -1.90 3.71
C ILE A 47 19.49 -1.06 4.77
N ASP A 48 18.99 -1.10 6.01
CA ASP A 48 19.55 -0.35 7.11
C ASP A 48 20.99 -0.76 7.41
N ASP A 49 21.83 0.23 7.71
CA ASP A 49 23.15 -0.01 8.25
C ASP A 49 23.04 -0.32 9.74
N LEU A 50 23.33 -1.56 10.13
CA LEU A 50 23.21 -2.01 11.52
C LEU A 50 24.15 -1.24 12.48
N LYS A 51 25.28 -0.73 12.00
CA LYS A 51 26.19 0.10 12.82
C LYS A 51 25.54 1.46 13.09
N ALA A 52 25.00 2.11 12.06
CA ALA A 52 24.24 3.35 12.21
C ALA A 52 22.99 3.15 13.07
N TYR A 53 22.26 2.06 12.87
CA TYR A 53 21.10 1.68 13.69
C TYR A 53 21.47 1.56 15.18
N ASN A 54 22.54 0.85 15.52
CA ASN A 54 23.00 0.70 16.91
C ASN A 54 23.44 2.04 17.52
N GLN A 55 24.02 2.94 16.72
CA GLN A 55 24.34 4.31 17.19
C GLN A 55 23.08 5.12 17.50
N VAL A 56 22.02 4.94 16.72
CA VAL A 56 20.72 5.58 17.00
C VAL A 56 20.13 5.01 18.28
N LEU A 57 20.12 3.69 18.46
CA LEU A 57 19.59 3.04 19.67
C LEU A 57 20.23 3.57 20.96
N SER A 58 21.52 3.90 20.93
CA SER A 58 22.23 4.46 22.11
C SER A 58 21.78 5.88 22.48
N LYS A 59 21.02 6.57 21.62
CA LYS A 59 20.59 7.97 21.77
C LYS A 59 19.10 8.15 21.96
N ILE A 60 18.34 7.07 21.90
CA ILE A 60 16.86 7.10 21.94
C ILE A 60 16.31 6.30 23.10
N LYS A 61 15.03 6.50 23.37
CA LYS A 61 14.24 5.65 24.25
C LYS A 61 13.22 4.88 23.40
N LEU A 62 13.19 3.56 23.55
CA LEU A 62 12.18 2.74 22.88
C LEU A 62 10.78 3.19 23.25
N GLY A 63 9.86 3.12 22.30
CA GLY A 63 8.49 3.55 22.46
C GLY A 63 8.28 5.07 22.42
N GLN A 64 9.28 5.87 22.05
CA GLN A 64 9.17 7.32 21.96
C GLN A 64 9.73 7.85 20.63
N PRO A 65 9.00 8.77 19.97
CA PRO A 65 9.48 9.41 18.75
C PRO A 65 10.73 10.23 19.01
N SER A 66 11.62 10.35 18.01
CA SER A 66 12.88 11.08 18.12
C SER A 66 13.34 11.57 16.75
N GLY A 67 13.97 12.75 16.69
CA GLY A 67 14.62 13.27 15.49
C GLY A 67 15.72 12.34 14.95
N PHE A 68 16.47 11.66 15.81
CA PHE A 68 17.45 10.63 15.40
C PHE A 68 16.79 9.47 14.65
N CYS A 69 15.59 9.06 15.09
CA CYS A 69 14.80 8.03 14.39
C CYS A 69 14.33 8.52 13.01
N GLY A 70 13.86 9.77 12.93
CA GLY A 70 13.43 10.39 11.68
C GLY A 70 14.56 10.48 10.65
N GLU A 71 15.73 10.94 11.07
CA GLU A 71 16.94 10.97 10.22
C GLU A 71 17.33 9.57 9.73
N HIS A 72 17.33 8.58 10.62
CA HIS A 72 17.62 7.20 10.26
C HIS A 72 16.66 6.68 9.19
N CYS A 73 15.33 6.86 9.39
CA CYS A 73 14.31 6.48 8.41
C CYS A 73 14.55 7.14 7.05
N TYR A 74 14.87 8.42 7.03
CA TYR A 74 15.16 9.16 5.81
C TYR A 74 16.35 8.57 5.05
N HIS A 75 17.45 8.32 5.75
CA HIS A 75 18.66 7.73 5.15
C HIS A 75 18.41 6.31 4.63
N SER A 76 17.65 5.49 5.36
CA SER A 76 17.27 4.15 4.93
C SER A 76 16.44 4.18 3.66
N LEU A 77 15.45 5.08 3.56
CA LEU A 77 14.62 5.22 2.36
C LEU A 77 15.40 5.76 1.16
N LYS A 78 16.33 6.71 1.36
CA LYS A 78 17.24 7.16 0.30
C LYS A 78 18.16 6.04 -0.19
N LYS A 79 18.68 5.24 0.73
CA LYS A 79 19.52 4.07 0.38
C LYS A 79 18.71 3.03 -0.38
N ALA A 80 17.44 2.81 -0.02
CA ALA A 80 16.53 1.92 -0.75
C ALA A 80 16.36 2.36 -2.21
N ASP A 81 16.07 3.64 -2.45
CA ASP A 81 15.97 4.20 -3.80
C ASP A 81 17.27 4.02 -4.59
N PHE A 82 18.42 4.30 -3.98
CA PHE A 82 19.72 4.09 -4.61
C PHE A 82 19.96 2.62 -5.01
N LEU A 83 19.70 1.67 -4.08
CA LEU A 83 19.88 0.24 -4.35
C LEU A 83 18.96 -0.26 -5.46
N PHE A 84 17.72 0.24 -5.53
CA PHE A 84 16.81 -0.06 -6.62
C PHE A 84 17.37 0.43 -7.96
N ARG A 85 17.82 1.69 -8.04
CA ARG A 85 18.42 2.27 -9.27
C ARG A 85 19.69 1.54 -9.72
N GLN A 86 20.38 0.86 -8.80
CA GLN A 86 21.53 0.00 -9.10
C GLN A 86 21.13 -1.44 -9.42
N ASN A 87 19.83 -1.77 -9.55
CA ASN A 87 19.30 -3.11 -9.77
C ASN A 87 19.77 -4.15 -8.72
N GLN A 88 20.03 -3.69 -7.49
CA GLN A 88 20.43 -4.57 -6.39
C GLN A 88 19.24 -5.13 -5.62
N ILE A 89 18.09 -4.47 -5.68
CA ILE A 89 16.82 -4.95 -5.17
C ILE A 89 15.76 -4.87 -6.27
N ASP A 90 14.85 -5.86 -6.29
CA ASP A 90 13.74 -5.93 -7.22
C ASP A 90 12.47 -5.29 -6.66
N TYR A 91 12.29 -5.38 -5.34
CA TYR A 91 11.12 -4.87 -4.59
C TYR A 91 11.56 -4.23 -3.28
N LEU A 92 10.77 -3.28 -2.80
CA LEU A 92 11.00 -2.60 -1.53
C LEU A 92 9.85 -2.88 -0.56
N VAL A 93 10.18 -3.37 0.65
CA VAL A 93 9.26 -3.48 1.78
C VAL A 93 9.74 -2.57 2.90
N THR A 94 8.89 -1.64 3.33
CA THR A 94 9.28 -0.68 4.37
C THR A 94 8.60 -0.97 5.70
N GLY A 95 9.37 -0.95 6.78
CA GLY A 95 8.86 -0.95 8.15
C GLY A 95 8.08 0.34 8.48
N PRO A 96 7.33 0.37 9.59
CA PRO A 96 6.52 1.52 9.98
C PRO A 96 7.38 2.71 10.40
N VAL A 97 7.02 3.92 9.98
CA VAL A 97 7.74 5.17 10.29
C VAL A 97 6.81 6.15 11.01
N SER A 98 7.32 6.77 12.07
CA SER A 98 6.62 7.81 12.81
C SER A 98 6.67 9.14 12.06
N LYS A 99 5.52 9.76 11.84
CA LYS A 99 5.42 11.13 11.31
C LYS A 99 6.08 12.14 12.28
N GLU A 100 5.87 11.93 13.57
CA GLU A 100 6.44 12.78 14.61
C GLU A 100 7.97 12.72 14.61
N SER A 101 8.56 11.52 14.48
CA SER A 101 10.01 11.36 14.35
C SER A 101 10.55 12.09 13.12
N LEU A 102 9.85 12.03 11.97
CA LEU A 102 10.23 12.78 10.76
C LEU A 102 10.19 14.28 11.02
N TRP A 103 9.15 14.79 11.65
CA TRP A 103 9.02 16.21 11.95
C TRP A 103 10.08 16.69 12.94
N MET A 104 10.39 15.90 13.98
CA MET A 104 11.47 16.20 14.92
C MET A 104 12.86 16.22 14.24
N ALA A 105 13.01 15.53 13.11
CA ALA A 105 14.20 15.58 12.24
C ALA A 105 14.17 16.77 11.25
N GLY A 106 13.19 17.66 11.31
CA GLY A 106 13.02 18.74 10.35
C GLY A 106 12.45 18.32 9.00
N LEU A 107 11.94 17.10 8.87
CA LEU A 107 11.40 16.51 7.65
C LEU A 107 9.87 16.62 7.65
N ASN A 108 9.33 17.69 7.06
CA ASN A 108 7.90 18.02 7.09
C ASN A 108 7.08 17.22 6.07
N PHE A 109 7.03 15.90 6.23
CA PHE A 109 6.23 14.99 5.42
C PHE A 109 5.07 14.40 6.21
N SER A 110 3.92 14.20 5.56
CA SER A 110 2.74 13.59 6.15
C SER A 110 2.85 12.07 6.31
N GLY A 111 3.85 11.44 5.67
CA GLY A 111 4.14 10.02 5.77
C GLY A 111 5.27 9.56 4.84
N GLN A 112 5.52 8.25 4.84
CA GLN A 112 6.55 7.65 3.98
C GLN A 112 6.27 7.82 2.49
N THR A 113 5.01 7.79 2.09
CA THR A 113 4.60 7.89 0.67
C THR A 113 4.99 9.25 0.10
N GLU A 114 4.72 10.32 0.82
CA GLU A 114 5.07 11.69 0.42
C GLU A 114 6.60 11.90 0.47
N LEU A 115 7.27 11.29 1.43
CA LEU A 115 8.73 11.31 1.52
C LEU A 115 9.38 10.58 0.33
N LEU A 116 8.88 9.40 -0.05
CA LEU A 116 9.36 8.66 -1.21
C LEU A 116 9.04 9.39 -2.52
N ALA A 117 7.89 10.06 -2.63
CA ALA A 117 7.57 10.94 -3.75
C ALA A 117 8.62 12.04 -3.90
N SER A 118 8.95 12.72 -2.80
CA SER A 118 9.96 13.79 -2.76
C SER A 118 11.37 13.29 -3.13
N ILE A 119 11.80 12.12 -2.61
CA ILE A 119 13.08 11.50 -2.96
C ILE A 119 13.16 11.23 -4.47
N ASN A 120 12.04 10.85 -5.09
CA ASN A 120 11.94 10.55 -6.52
C ASN A 120 11.56 11.77 -7.38
N GLN A 121 11.43 12.98 -6.80
CA GLN A 121 11.03 14.21 -7.49
C GLN A 121 9.67 14.08 -8.21
N LEU A 122 8.75 13.32 -7.62
CA LEU A 122 7.41 13.07 -8.12
C LEU A 122 6.39 13.96 -7.40
N ASN A 123 5.29 14.28 -8.10
CA ASN A 123 4.14 14.88 -7.45
C ASN A 123 3.40 13.81 -6.64
N SER A 124 3.04 14.10 -5.38
CA SER A 124 2.27 13.21 -4.53
C SER A 124 0.91 12.80 -5.13
N ASP A 125 0.37 13.61 -6.05
CA ASP A 125 -0.87 13.31 -6.78
C ASP A 125 -0.70 12.24 -7.87
N ASP A 126 0.53 11.91 -8.28
CA ASP A 126 0.83 10.83 -9.23
C ASP A 126 1.01 9.47 -8.54
N ILE A 127 0.98 9.46 -7.21
CA ILE A 127 1.17 8.27 -6.41
C ILE A 127 -0.15 7.85 -5.78
N GLU A 128 -0.52 6.60 -5.99
CA GLU A 128 -1.73 6.03 -5.40
C GLU A 128 -1.39 4.97 -4.34
N MET A 129 -2.21 4.99 -3.29
CA MET A 129 -2.10 4.08 -2.17
C MET A 129 -3.18 3.01 -2.29
N PHE A 130 -2.75 1.78 -2.53
CA PHE A 130 -3.61 0.61 -2.55
C PHE A 130 -3.56 -0.09 -1.20
N PHE A 131 -4.70 -0.59 -0.77
CA PHE A 131 -4.81 -1.55 0.32
C PHE A 131 -5.20 -2.89 -0.29
N VAL A 132 -4.37 -3.88 -0.08
CA VAL A 132 -4.52 -5.21 -0.70
C VAL A 132 -4.66 -6.26 0.39
N LEU A 133 -5.76 -6.96 0.35
CA LEU A 133 -6.03 -8.12 1.19
C LEU A 133 -6.39 -9.28 0.25
N ASP A 134 -5.40 -10.08 -0.11
CA ASP A 134 -5.47 -11.12 -1.14
C ASP A 134 -5.96 -10.58 -2.52
N ASP A 135 -7.19 -10.87 -2.91
CA ASP A 135 -7.80 -10.35 -4.15
C ASP A 135 -8.77 -9.18 -3.89
N PHE A 136 -8.95 -8.79 -2.65
CA PHE A 136 -9.71 -7.60 -2.30
C PHE A 136 -8.77 -6.37 -2.33
N ARG A 137 -8.80 -5.62 -3.42
CA ARG A 137 -7.94 -4.45 -3.67
C ARG A 137 -8.74 -3.18 -3.61
N VAL A 138 -8.26 -2.23 -2.86
CA VAL A 138 -8.91 -0.91 -2.68
C VAL A 138 -7.91 0.20 -2.95
N VAL A 139 -8.37 1.28 -3.59
CA VAL A 139 -7.65 2.55 -3.69
C VAL A 139 -8.51 3.68 -3.12
N LEU A 140 -7.86 4.66 -2.48
CA LEU A 140 -8.54 5.81 -1.89
C LEU A 140 -8.51 7.00 -2.84
N ALA A 141 -9.68 7.51 -3.24
CA ALA A 141 -9.77 8.72 -4.05
C ALA A 141 -9.31 9.97 -3.28
N THR A 142 -9.62 10.05 -1.99
CA THR A 142 -9.06 11.05 -1.08
C THR A 142 -8.44 10.36 0.13
N ARG A 143 -7.31 10.91 0.61
CA ARG A 143 -6.54 10.35 1.71
C ARG A 143 -6.66 11.27 2.93
N HIS A 144 -5.71 11.43 3.74
CA HIS A 144 -5.60 12.16 5.00
C HIS A 144 -6.05 13.64 4.94
N ILE A 145 -7.32 13.90 4.65
CA ILE A 145 -7.95 15.21 4.64
C ILE A 145 -9.16 15.23 5.58
N SER A 146 -9.59 16.40 5.98
CA SER A 146 -10.80 16.57 6.77
C SER A 146 -12.04 16.17 5.97
N ILE A 147 -13.04 15.59 6.63
CA ILE A 147 -14.27 15.08 5.98
C ILE A 147 -15.02 16.18 5.20
N ASN A 148 -14.99 17.41 5.66
CA ASN A 148 -15.63 18.53 4.98
C ASN A 148 -14.91 18.97 3.67
N GLN A 149 -13.70 18.46 3.43
CA GLN A 149 -12.93 18.72 2.21
C GLN A 149 -13.07 17.59 1.17
N VAL A 150 -13.75 16.50 1.53
CA VAL A 150 -13.79 15.29 0.69
C VAL A 150 -14.47 15.56 -0.64
N SER A 151 -15.65 16.20 -0.66
CA SER A 151 -16.42 16.45 -1.90
C SER A 151 -15.59 17.22 -2.93
N ASP A 152 -14.98 18.35 -2.53
CA ASP A 152 -14.18 19.20 -3.41
C ASP A 152 -12.90 18.50 -3.90
N ASN A 153 -12.24 17.74 -3.02
CA ASN A 153 -11.05 16.99 -3.39
C ASN A 153 -11.39 15.80 -4.28
N LEU A 154 -12.47 15.09 -4.00
CA LEU A 154 -12.96 13.99 -4.83
C LEU A 154 -13.22 14.44 -6.27
N LYS A 155 -13.92 15.58 -6.43
CA LYS A 155 -14.16 16.16 -7.75
C LYS A 155 -12.88 16.46 -8.54
N LYS A 156 -11.80 16.87 -7.85
CA LYS A 156 -10.52 17.18 -8.50
C LYS A 156 -9.70 15.93 -8.79
N ARG A 157 -9.69 14.97 -7.86
CA ARG A 157 -8.78 13.83 -7.89
C ARG A 157 -9.31 12.59 -8.60
N LEU A 158 -10.64 12.35 -8.58
CA LEU A 158 -11.24 11.10 -9.07
C LEU A 158 -10.80 10.72 -10.49
N PRO A 159 -10.76 11.64 -11.49
CA PRO A 159 -10.30 11.28 -12.83
C PRO A 159 -8.84 10.77 -12.83
N ARG A 160 -7.95 11.45 -12.08
CA ARG A 160 -6.53 11.07 -12.00
C ARG A 160 -6.33 9.76 -11.26
N VAL A 161 -7.06 9.56 -10.17
CA VAL A 161 -7.04 8.29 -9.42
C VAL A 161 -7.47 7.13 -10.31
N LEU A 162 -8.51 7.29 -11.13
CA LEU A 162 -8.95 6.25 -12.07
C LEU A 162 -7.89 5.94 -13.13
N ASP A 163 -7.22 6.96 -13.69
CA ASP A 163 -6.13 6.78 -14.64
C ASP A 163 -4.94 6.03 -13.98
N ASN A 164 -4.46 6.54 -12.84
CA ASN A 164 -3.33 5.96 -12.10
C ASN A 164 -3.63 4.53 -11.63
N ALA A 165 -4.82 4.31 -11.09
CA ALA A 165 -5.25 3.00 -10.61
C ALA A 165 -5.39 1.99 -11.76
N THR A 166 -5.93 2.41 -12.91
CA THR A 166 -6.01 1.56 -14.10
C THR A 166 -4.61 1.15 -14.57
N ASN A 167 -3.68 2.12 -14.67
CA ASN A 167 -2.29 1.84 -15.03
C ASN A 167 -1.62 0.88 -14.05
N ALA A 168 -1.87 1.04 -12.75
CA ALA A 168 -1.35 0.12 -11.73
C ALA A 168 -1.95 -1.29 -11.86
N MET A 169 -3.25 -1.40 -12.11
CA MET A 169 -3.90 -2.71 -12.33
C MET A 169 -3.32 -3.42 -13.56
N GLN A 170 -3.02 -2.68 -14.63
CA GLN A 170 -2.42 -3.23 -15.84
C GLN A 170 -0.94 -3.59 -15.65
N SER A 171 -0.15 -2.68 -15.08
CA SER A 171 1.30 -2.84 -14.98
C SER A 171 1.72 -3.76 -13.83
N ILE A 172 1.09 -3.67 -12.66
CA ILE A 172 1.46 -4.43 -11.46
C ILE A 172 0.71 -5.75 -11.42
N PHE A 173 -0.63 -5.71 -11.51
CA PHE A 173 -1.47 -6.92 -11.37
C PHE A 173 -1.71 -7.66 -12.67
N LYS A 174 -1.22 -7.13 -13.81
CA LYS A 174 -1.32 -7.73 -15.16
C LYS A 174 -2.76 -8.01 -15.60
N ILE A 175 -3.69 -7.15 -15.22
CA ILE A 175 -5.09 -7.18 -15.64
C ILE A 175 -5.29 -6.15 -16.76
N PRO A 176 -5.38 -6.57 -18.04
CA PRO A 176 -5.34 -5.63 -19.18
C PRO A 176 -6.53 -4.68 -19.23
N LYS A 177 -7.71 -5.13 -18.81
CA LYS A 177 -8.94 -4.33 -18.74
C LYS A 177 -9.61 -4.57 -17.39
N PRO A 178 -9.16 -3.88 -16.31
CA PRO A 178 -9.68 -4.12 -14.98
C PRO A 178 -11.14 -3.69 -14.86
N LYS A 179 -11.91 -4.46 -14.09
CA LYS A 179 -13.26 -4.08 -13.63
C LYS A 179 -13.11 -3.28 -12.34
N ILE A 180 -13.53 -2.02 -12.37
CA ILE A 180 -13.38 -1.07 -11.27
C ILE A 180 -14.75 -0.66 -10.76
N ALA A 181 -14.99 -0.87 -9.46
CA ALA A 181 -16.18 -0.36 -8.78
C ALA A 181 -15.86 0.93 -8.03
N VAL A 182 -16.64 1.98 -8.25
CA VAL A 182 -16.49 3.26 -7.55
C VAL A 182 -17.63 3.43 -6.55
N ALA A 183 -17.28 3.60 -5.26
CA ALA A 183 -18.25 3.91 -4.22
C ALA A 183 -18.73 5.36 -4.34
N GLY A 184 -20.00 5.60 -4.12
CA GLY A 184 -20.55 6.95 -3.93
C GLY A 184 -19.99 7.60 -2.67
N LEU A 185 -20.09 8.92 -2.59
CA LEU A 185 -19.70 9.70 -1.43
C LEU A 185 -20.78 9.64 -0.34
N ASN A 186 -22.04 9.80 -0.76
CA ASN A 186 -23.18 9.89 0.15
C ASN A 186 -23.79 8.53 0.44
N PRO A 187 -24.51 8.37 1.58
CA PRO A 187 -25.31 7.17 1.84
C PRO A 187 -26.23 6.86 0.66
N HIS A 188 -26.37 5.58 0.34
CA HIS A 188 -27.20 5.09 -0.77
C HIS A 188 -26.91 5.76 -2.13
N ALA A 189 -25.63 6.16 -2.34
CA ALA A 189 -25.19 6.91 -3.53
C ALA A 189 -26.06 8.17 -3.79
N GLY A 190 -26.44 8.88 -2.72
CA GLY A 190 -27.16 10.13 -2.76
C GLY A 190 -28.67 10.03 -3.06
N GLU A 191 -29.23 8.83 -3.24
CA GLU A 191 -30.66 8.59 -3.58
C GLU A 191 -31.19 9.58 -4.64
N ASN A 192 -30.56 9.60 -5.80
CA ASN A 192 -30.89 10.51 -6.90
C ASN A 192 -30.85 12.01 -6.53
N GLY A 193 -30.01 12.38 -5.56
CA GLY A 193 -29.80 13.75 -5.13
C GLY A 193 -30.65 14.18 -3.93
N ILE A 194 -31.38 13.27 -3.29
CA ILE A 194 -32.18 13.54 -2.11
C ILE A 194 -31.29 13.69 -0.87
N ILE A 195 -30.31 12.80 -0.69
CA ILE A 195 -29.38 12.82 0.46
C ILE A 195 -28.14 13.66 0.14
N GLY A 196 -27.65 13.60 -1.11
CA GLY A 196 -26.51 14.34 -1.60
C GLY A 196 -26.50 14.36 -3.12
N LYS A 197 -25.79 15.31 -3.73
CA LYS A 197 -25.85 15.53 -5.17
C LYS A 197 -24.55 15.20 -5.91
N GLU A 198 -23.49 14.89 -5.21
CA GLU A 198 -22.16 14.65 -5.77
C GLU A 198 -22.19 13.54 -6.84
N GLU A 199 -22.96 12.48 -6.61
CA GLU A 199 -23.13 11.36 -7.53
C GLU A 199 -23.76 11.80 -8.84
N THR A 200 -24.78 12.65 -8.78
CA THR A 200 -25.52 13.14 -9.96
C THR A 200 -24.84 14.34 -10.61
N GLU A 201 -24.25 15.25 -9.83
CA GLU A 201 -23.66 16.49 -10.34
C GLU A 201 -22.32 16.24 -11.05
N PHE A 202 -21.44 15.36 -10.53
CA PHE A 202 -20.13 15.18 -11.15
C PHE A 202 -19.66 13.72 -11.26
N MET A 203 -19.91 12.83 -10.26
CA MET A 203 -19.34 11.48 -10.28
C MET A 203 -19.79 10.67 -11.49
N SER A 204 -21.12 10.55 -11.73
CA SER A 204 -21.66 9.79 -12.86
C SER A 204 -21.12 10.29 -14.20
N ARG A 205 -21.00 11.61 -14.39
CA ARG A 205 -20.42 12.17 -15.63
C ARG A 205 -18.94 11.82 -15.79
N MET A 206 -18.17 11.86 -14.70
CA MET A 206 -16.76 11.51 -14.74
C MET A 206 -16.55 10.04 -15.07
N LEU A 207 -17.33 9.14 -14.45
CA LEU A 207 -17.24 7.71 -14.72
C LEU A 207 -17.66 7.38 -16.17
N ASN A 208 -18.74 7.96 -16.66
CA ASN A 208 -19.17 7.80 -18.05
C ASN A 208 -18.10 8.29 -19.04
N HIS A 209 -17.51 9.48 -18.78
CA HIS A 209 -16.41 9.99 -19.60
C HIS A 209 -15.19 9.07 -19.55
N PHE A 210 -14.81 8.57 -18.37
CA PHE A 210 -13.69 7.65 -18.24
C PHE A 210 -13.92 6.35 -19.01
N SER A 211 -15.14 5.80 -18.98
CA SER A 211 -15.51 4.58 -19.69
C SER A 211 -15.35 4.70 -21.20
N THR A 212 -15.41 5.92 -21.78
CA THR A 212 -15.16 6.13 -23.21
C THR A 212 -13.73 5.80 -23.64
N LYS A 213 -12.75 5.80 -22.69
CA LYS A 213 -11.36 5.43 -22.96
C LYS A 213 -11.19 3.93 -23.27
N GLN A 214 -12.14 3.08 -22.88
CA GLN A 214 -12.15 1.61 -23.05
C GLN A 214 -10.94 0.86 -22.47
N ILE A 215 -10.18 1.51 -21.58
CA ILE A 215 -8.97 0.93 -20.93
C ILE A 215 -9.32 0.16 -19.65
N ALA A 216 -10.49 0.39 -19.08
CA ALA A 216 -11.05 -0.30 -17.93
C ALA A 216 -12.58 -0.36 -18.05
N ASP A 217 -13.21 -1.28 -17.30
CA ASP A 217 -14.65 -1.35 -17.12
C ASP A 217 -14.99 -0.70 -15.76
N VAL A 218 -15.36 0.59 -15.79
CA VAL A 218 -15.61 1.39 -14.59
C VAL A 218 -17.10 1.51 -14.35
N ASN A 219 -17.53 1.09 -13.17
CA ASN A 219 -18.93 1.02 -12.76
C ASN A 219 -19.16 1.80 -11.46
N GLY A 220 -20.33 2.42 -11.32
CA GLY A 220 -20.75 3.20 -10.17
C GLY A 220 -21.34 4.57 -10.57
N PRO A 221 -21.51 5.50 -9.63
CA PRO A 221 -21.21 5.35 -8.20
C PRO A 221 -22.21 4.40 -7.50
N PHE A 222 -21.68 3.47 -6.71
CA PHE A 222 -22.48 2.50 -5.96
C PHE A 222 -22.71 2.95 -4.51
N SER A 223 -23.81 2.50 -3.90
CA SER A 223 -23.98 2.59 -2.45
C SER A 223 -22.81 1.89 -1.73
N ALA A 224 -22.03 2.64 -0.95
CA ALA A 224 -20.78 2.14 -0.38
C ALA A 224 -21.00 0.98 0.60
N ASP A 225 -22.05 1.05 1.42
CA ASP A 225 -22.41 0.02 2.39
C ASP A 225 -22.73 -1.31 1.68
N ALA A 226 -23.56 -1.31 0.64
CA ALA A 226 -23.90 -2.51 -0.12
C ALA A 226 -22.70 -3.06 -0.90
N LEU A 227 -21.92 -2.19 -1.55
CA LEU A 227 -20.74 -2.57 -2.32
C LEU A 227 -19.70 -3.26 -1.44
N PHE A 228 -19.31 -2.62 -0.34
CA PHE A 228 -18.27 -3.13 0.53
C PHE A 228 -18.72 -4.31 1.40
N ALA A 229 -20.01 -4.36 1.80
CA ALA A 229 -20.55 -5.54 2.48
C ALA A 229 -20.49 -6.79 1.57
N ARG A 230 -20.83 -6.65 0.28
CA ARG A 230 -20.70 -7.75 -0.69
C ARG A 230 -19.25 -8.18 -0.89
N ALA A 231 -18.33 -7.23 -1.05
CA ALA A 231 -16.92 -7.52 -1.19
C ALA A 231 -16.36 -8.24 0.05
N ALA A 232 -16.75 -7.82 1.25
CA ALA A 232 -16.40 -8.47 2.51
C ALA A 232 -16.92 -9.91 2.60
N GLN A 233 -18.19 -10.12 2.21
CA GLN A 233 -18.80 -11.46 2.19
C GLN A 233 -18.07 -12.38 1.20
N ASN A 234 -17.69 -11.87 0.02
CA ASN A 234 -16.92 -12.64 -0.95
C ASN A 234 -15.56 -13.04 -0.38
N TYR A 235 -14.87 -12.11 0.29
CA TYR A 235 -13.60 -12.40 0.96
C TYR A 235 -13.74 -13.47 2.05
N LEU A 236 -14.70 -13.29 2.98
CA LEU A 236 -14.93 -14.23 4.08
C LEU A 236 -15.31 -15.64 3.64
N ASN A 237 -15.98 -15.75 2.50
CA ASN A 237 -16.43 -17.03 1.93
C ASN A 237 -15.47 -17.58 0.86
N ASN A 238 -14.27 -17.03 0.71
CA ASN A 238 -13.29 -17.40 -0.31
C ASN A 238 -13.88 -17.41 -1.74
N ARG A 239 -14.75 -16.45 -2.03
CA ARG A 239 -15.35 -16.26 -3.36
C ARG A 239 -14.53 -15.24 -4.16
N ILE A 240 -14.54 -15.42 -5.48
CA ILE A 240 -13.92 -14.45 -6.40
C ILE A 240 -14.62 -13.10 -6.25
N GLN A 241 -13.85 -12.01 -6.19
CA GLN A 241 -14.38 -10.66 -6.19
C GLN A 241 -15.05 -10.36 -7.56
N GLU A 242 -16.19 -9.66 -7.51
CA GLU A 242 -16.91 -9.22 -8.71
C GLU A 242 -16.11 -8.15 -9.50
N TYR A 243 -15.31 -7.36 -8.79
CA TYR A 243 -14.46 -6.31 -9.33
C TYR A 243 -12.99 -6.57 -8.98
N ASP A 244 -12.12 -6.20 -9.90
CA ASP A 244 -10.67 -6.31 -9.71
C ASP A 244 -10.14 -5.24 -8.75
N LEU A 245 -10.83 -4.08 -8.69
CA LEU A 245 -10.46 -2.94 -7.86
C LEU A 245 -11.72 -2.21 -7.37
N PHE A 246 -11.67 -1.77 -6.11
CA PHE A 246 -12.66 -0.91 -5.49
C PHE A 246 -12.06 0.48 -5.22
N VAL A 247 -12.78 1.53 -5.58
CA VAL A 247 -12.40 2.93 -5.31
C VAL A 247 -13.29 3.46 -4.20
N ALA A 248 -12.70 3.78 -3.05
CA ALA A 248 -13.40 4.43 -1.96
C ALA A 248 -13.24 5.96 -2.06
N ALA A 249 -14.28 6.70 -1.76
CA ALA A 249 -14.26 8.17 -1.83
C ALA A 249 -13.31 8.77 -0.79
N TYR A 250 -13.24 8.20 0.41
CA TYR A 250 -12.39 8.68 1.50
C TYR A 250 -11.91 7.52 2.39
N HIS A 251 -10.93 7.84 3.23
CA HIS A 251 -10.17 6.89 4.06
C HIS A 251 -11.07 5.98 4.92
N ASP A 252 -11.91 6.55 5.78
CA ASP A 252 -12.70 5.78 6.75
C ASP A 252 -13.95 5.13 6.14
N GLN A 253 -14.21 5.35 4.85
CA GLN A 253 -15.28 4.64 4.14
C GLN A 253 -15.03 3.14 4.02
N ILE A 254 -13.75 2.72 4.02
CA ILE A 254 -13.36 1.35 3.74
C ILE A 254 -12.29 0.78 4.67
N LEU A 255 -11.37 1.60 5.19
CA LEU A 255 -10.24 1.05 5.96
C LEU A 255 -10.63 0.35 7.26
N PRO A 256 -11.66 0.76 8.01
CA PRO A 256 -12.11 -0.02 9.16
C PRO A 256 -12.50 -1.45 8.76
N LEU A 257 -13.13 -1.62 7.59
CA LEU A 257 -13.50 -2.94 7.06
C LEU A 257 -12.25 -3.76 6.68
N ILE A 258 -11.32 -3.19 5.91
CA ILE A 258 -10.08 -3.86 5.51
C ILE A 258 -9.28 -4.32 6.72
N LYS A 259 -9.13 -3.43 7.72
CA LYS A 259 -8.41 -3.75 8.97
C LYS A 259 -9.14 -4.79 9.81
N GLY A 260 -10.47 -4.72 9.88
CA GLY A 260 -11.29 -5.69 10.60
C GLY A 260 -11.24 -7.09 9.98
N LEU A 261 -11.21 -7.19 8.63
CA LEU A 261 -11.11 -8.46 7.91
C LEU A 261 -9.69 -9.02 7.90
N GLY A 262 -8.71 -8.16 7.65
CA GLY A 262 -7.33 -8.56 7.39
C GLY A 262 -6.45 -8.64 8.64
N GLY A 263 -6.80 -7.95 9.73
CA GLY A 263 -5.88 -7.78 10.85
C GLY A 263 -4.55 -7.21 10.37
N PHE A 264 -3.45 -7.92 10.63
CA PHE A 264 -2.11 -7.52 10.20
C PHE A 264 -1.77 -7.92 8.75
N ARG A 265 -2.65 -8.64 8.03
CA ARG A 265 -2.39 -9.15 6.67
C ARG A 265 -2.69 -8.13 5.56
N ALA A 266 -3.34 -7.03 5.87
CA ALA A 266 -3.56 -5.97 4.90
C ALA A 266 -2.21 -5.33 4.49
N VAL A 267 -1.97 -5.24 3.19
CA VAL A 267 -0.74 -4.67 2.63
C VAL A 267 -1.04 -3.30 2.04
N ASN A 268 -0.26 -2.31 2.43
CA ASN A 268 -0.25 -1.01 1.78
C ASN A 268 0.75 -1.05 0.61
N LEU A 269 0.25 -0.97 -0.62
CA LEU A 269 1.04 -0.96 -1.84
C LEU A 269 1.03 0.46 -2.41
N THR A 270 2.20 1.00 -2.72
CA THR A 270 2.37 2.31 -3.33
C THR A 270 2.64 2.15 -4.82
N ALA A 271 1.71 2.63 -5.66
CA ALA A 271 1.84 2.68 -7.11
C ALA A 271 2.21 4.09 -7.58
N GLY A 272 2.94 4.21 -8.70
CA GLY A 272 3.38 5.49 -9.26
C GLY A 272 4.84 5.84 -8.94
N LEU A 273 5.49 5.15 -8.00
CA LEU A 273 6.94 5.20 -7.84
C LEU A 273 7.64 4.44 -9.01
N PRO A 274 8.92 4.73 -9.30
CA PRO A 274 9.68 3.98 -10.32
C PRO A 274 9.91 2.51 -9.94
N TYR A 275 9.55 2.12 -8.74
CA TYR A 275 9.62 0.77 -8.20
C TYR A 275 8.37 0.42 -7.40
N LEU A 276 8.11 -0.88 -7.25
CA LEU A 276 7.02 -1.34 -6.40
C LEU A 276 7.45 -1.31 -4.94
N ARG A 277 6.74 -0.49 -4.15
CA ARG A 277 6.94 -0.40 -2.71
C ARG A 277 5.70 -0.95 -1.98
N LEU A 278 5.96 -1.83 -1.01
CA LEU A 278 4.96 -2.34 -0.10
C LEU A 278 5.29 -1.94 1.34
N SER A 279 4.29 -1.89 2.19
CA SER A 279 4.48 -1.73 3.63
C SER A 279 3.37 -2.42 4.40
N VAL A 280 3.67 -2.69 5.67
CA VAL A 280 2.65 -3.09 6.64
C VAL A 280 1.61 -1.98 6.81
N ASP A 281 0.36 -2.35 7.08
CA ASP A 281 -0.76 -1.39 7.30
C ASP A 281 -0.98 -1.08 8.79
N HIS A 282 0.07 -1.11 9.60
CA HIS A 282 0.04 -0.71 11.01
C HIS A 282 1.11 0.33 11.31
N GLY A 283 0.95 1.04 12.43
CA GLY A 283 1.90 2.06 12.88
C GLY A 283 3.13 1.48 13.58
N THR A 284 3.87 2.37 14.20
CA THR A 284 5.14 2.08 14.90
C THR A 284 4.98 1.25 16.17
N GLY A 285 3.75 1.13 16.73
CA GLY A 285 3.49 0.32 17.92
C GLY A 285 4.39 0.68 19.10
N PHE A 286 4.54 1.97 19.38
CA PHE A 286 5.43 2.47 20.43
C PHE A 286 5.10 1.93 21.82
N ASP A 287 3.84 1.64 22.08
CA ASP A 287 3.31 1.07 23.33
C ASP A 287 3.82 -0.35 23.62
N ILE A 288 4.16 -1.11 22.59
CA ILE A 288 4.66 -2.50 22.70
C ILE A 288 6.11 -2.67 22.23
N ALA A 289 6.76 -1.58 21.83
CA ALA A 289 8.14 -1.64 21.32
C ALA A 289 9.13 -2.22 22.36
N GLY A 290 9.94 -3.18 21.94
CA GLY A 290 10.91 -3.87 22.81
C GLY A 290 10.34 -4.96 23.69
N GLN A 291 9.01 -5.25 23.63
CA GLN A 291 8.38 -6.31 24.42
C GLN A 291 8.42 -7.69 23.72
N ASN A 292 8.87 -7.74 22.49
CA ASN A 292 8.95 -8.97 21.69
C ASN A 292 7.60 -9.69 21.49
N ILE A 293 6.50 -8.93 21.43
CA ILE A 293 5.13 -9.44 21.22
C ILE A 293 4.53 -9.07 19.86
N ALA A 294 5.18 -8.17 19.11
CA ALA A 294 4.68 -7.72 17.82
C ALA A 294 4.68 -8.87 16.78
N SER A 295 3.64 -8.92 15.93
CA SER A 295 3.49 -9.91 14.87
C SER A 295 4.25 -9.49 13.60
N CYS A 296 4.94 -10.44 12.94
CA CYS A 296 5.57 -10.22 11.63
C CYS A 296 4.66 -10.60 10.45
N GLU A 297 3.38 -10.92 10.68
CA GLU A 297 2.43 -11.31 9.63
C GLU A 297 2.30 -10.28 8.51
N GLY A 298 2.40 -8.98 8.82
CA GLY A 298 2.36 -7.92 7.81
C GLY A 298 3.51 -7.99 6.82
N LEU A 299 4.74 -8.28 7.28
CA LEU A 299 5.89 -8.48 6.39
C LEU A 299 5.76 -9.76 5.56
N LEU A 300 5.20 -10.81 6.15
CA LEU A 300 4.89 -12.04 5.42
C LEU A 300 3.86 -11.77 4.31
N ALA A 301 2.79 -11.05 4.61
CA ALA A 301 1.77 -10.68 3.62
C ALA A 301 2.36 -9.83 2.47
N CYS A 302 3.24 -8.85 2.77
CA CYS A 302 3.96 -8.11 1.75
C CYS A 302 4.77 -9.03 0.84
N THR A 303 5.52 -9.96 1.41
CA THR A 303 6.36 -10.89 0.65
C THR A 303 5.51 -11.85 -0.20
N GLN A 304 4.42 -12.39 0.35
CA GLN A 304 3.48 -13.24 -0.40
C GLN A 304 2.86 -12.49 -1.58
N LEU A 305 2.47 -11.22 -1.40
CA LEU A 305 1.95 -10.39 -2.48
C LEU A 305 3.01 -10.15 -3.58
N ILE A 306 4.28 -9.90 -3.21
CA ILE A 306 5.39 -9.77 -4.17
C ILE A 306 5.55 -11.06 -4.98
N LEU A 307 5.55 -12.22 -4.33
CA LEU A 307 5.67 -13.51 -5.02
C LEU A 307 4.49 -13.73 -5.99
N LYS A 308 3.27 -13.41 -5.57
CA LYS A 308 2.06 -13.51 -6.41
C LYS A 308 2.17 -12.62 -7.65
N ILE A 309 2.60 -11.38 -7.50
CA ILE A 309 2.77 -10.41 -8.59
C ILE A 309 3.89 -10.86 -9.54
N SER A 310 5.04 -11.28 -9.00
CA SER A 310 6.20 -11.69 -9.80
C SER A 310 5.95 -12.96 -10.62
N HIS A 311 5.19 -13.91 -10.11
CA HIS A 311 4.82 -15.13 -10.86
C HIS A 311 3.91 -14.81 -12.05
N ARG A 312 3.00 -13.83 -11.92
CA ARG A 312 2.17 -13.35 -13.03
C ARG A 312 2.98 -12.60 -14.10
N GLU A 313 4.03 -11.90 -13.72
CA GLU A 313 4.94 -11.24 -14.68
C GLU A 313 5.67 -12.25 -15.57
N LYS A 314 6.13 -13.34 -14.99
CA LYS A 314 6.89 -14.38 -15.72
C LYS A 314 6.04 -15.26 -16.62
N ALA A 315 4.78 -15.46 -16.31
CA ALA A 315 3.85 -16.26 -17.13
C ALA A 315 3.48 -15.59 -18.47
N LYS A 316 3.74 -14.29 -18.64
CA LYS A 316 3.46 -13.55 -19.91
C LYS A 316 4.65 -13.45 -20.84
N PHE A 317 5.86 -13.82 -20.40
CA PHE A 317 7.09 -13.77 -21.19
C PHE A 317 7.59 -15.15 -21.60
N ALA A 318 6.85 -16.22 -21.28
CA ALA A 318 7.05 -17.57 -21.81
C ALA A 318 6.00 -17.86 -22.89
#